data_8d6a1c0f60f7c4eade1b353ebf34c5b8
#
_entry.id   8d6a1c0f60f7c4eade1b353ebf34c5b8
#
_cell.length_a   1.000
_cell.length_b   1.000
_cell.length_c   1.000
_cell.angle_alpha   90.00
_cell.angle_beta   90.00
_cell.angle_gamma   90.00
#
_symmetry.space_group_name_H-M   'P 1'
#
loop_
_entity.id
_entity.type
_entity.pdbx_description
1 polymer ?
#
loop_
_entity_poly.entity_id
_entity_poly.type
_entity_poly.pdbx_seq_one_letter_code
_entity_poly.pdbx_strand_id
1 'polypeptide(L)'
;MRIVLGAITMSAALVATEASAQGVNLTGPYQCIQGCVTVRPGDFAFVTQNGWELNMVNEAGQASRAWVDYPGRIWIARANLGAIYSPDGMVIQFDNGTIWKRAPELPPAPPPRRRRR
;
A
#
# COMPACT_ATOMS: atom_id res chain seq x y z
N MET A 1 46.42 4.92 3.83
CA MET A 1 45.88 5.92 3.51
C MET A 1 44.83 5.82 2.56
N ARG A 2 44.92 5.25 1.54
CA ARG A 2 43.96 5.12 0.62
C ARG A 2 42.78 4.39 1.08
N ILE A 3 42.85 3.66 2.07
CA ILE A 3 41.81 2.87 2.59
C ILE A 3 40.61 3.63 2.96
N VAL A 4 40.78 4.83 3.37
CA VAL A 4 39.71 5.66 3.83
C VAL A 4 38.67 5.91 2.78
N LEU A 5 39.05 5.99 1.56
CA LEU A 5 38.15 6.24 0.52
C LEU A 5 37.11 5.17 0.35
N GLY A 6 37.53 3.95 0.50
CA GLY A 6 36.62 2.86 0.34
C GLY A 6 35.52 2.89 1.36
N ALA A 7 35.85 3.27 2.55
CA ALA A 7 34.90 3.30 3.62
C ALA A 7 33.79 4.30 3.35
N ILE A 8 34.14 5.41 2.81
CA ILE A 8 33.16 6.43 2.53
C ILE A 8 32.16 5.96 1.50
N THR A 9 32.65 5.30 0.51
CA THR A 9 31.80 4.82 -0.53
C THR A 9 30.77 3.85 0.00
N MET A 10 31.16 3.03 0.92
CA MET A 10 30.26 2.08 1.46
C MET A 10 29.15 2.70 2.23
N SER A 11 29.42 3.76 2.92
CA SER A 11 28.37 4.43 3.66
C SER A 11 27.26 4.91 2.75
N ALA A 12 27.60 5.44 1.63
CA ALA A 12 26.59 5.91 0.71
C ALA A 12 25.71 4.78 0.23
N ALA A 13 26.30 3.65 -0.02
CA ALA A 13 25.55 2.51 -0.48
C ALA A 13 24.55 2.05 0.56
N LEU A 14 24.92 2.11 1.81
CA LEU A 14 24.03 1.70 2.86
C LEU A 14 22.81 2.57 2.96
N VAL A 15 22.96 3.84 2.75
CA VAL A 15 21.81 4.73 2.82
C VAL A 15 20.80 4.39 1.74
N ALA A 16 21.27 4.14 0.55
CA ALA A 16 20.39 3.78 -0.52
C ALA A 16 19.65 2.47 -0.24
N THR A 17 20.35 1.53 0.33
CA THR A 17 19.76 0.27 0.66
C THR A 17 18.68 0.41 1.69
N GLU A 18 18.91 1.27 2.64
CA GLU A 18 17.97 1.47 3.67
C GLU A 18 16.65 2.03 3.15
N ALA A 19 16.71 2.95 2.24
CA ALA A 19 15.52 3.49 1.65
C ALA A 19 14.71 2.42 0.96
N SER A 20 15.38 1.52 0.27
CA SER A 20 14.71 0.43 -0.36
C SER A 20 14.10 -0.52 0.64
N ALA A 21 14.77 -0.70 1.74
CA ALA A 21 14.33 -1.67 2.73
C ALA A 21 13.05 -1.25 3.42
N GLN A 22 12.68 0.00 3.36
CA GLN A 22 11.43 0.39 3.93
C GLN A 22 10.29 -0.23 3.17
N GLY A 23 10.58 -0.78 2.03
CA GLY A 23 9.63 -1.59 1.36
C GLY A 23 8.85 -0.88 0.31
N VAL A 24 7.74 -1.46 0.02
CA VAL A 24 6.94 -1.09 -1.10
C VAL A 24 6.03 0.05 -0.73
N ASN A 25 5.73 0.88 -1.67
CA ASN A 25 4.75 1.92 -1.49
C ASN A 25 3.39 1.32 -1.78
N LEU A 26 2.56 1.23 -0.77
CA LEU A 26 1.25 0.62 -0.90
C LEU A 26 0.18 1.60 -1.33
N THR A 27 0.54 2.85 -1.54
CA THR A 27 -0.43 3.86 -1.95
C THR A 27 -1.04 3.50 -3.30
N GLY A 28 -2.33 3.52 -3.36
CA GLY A 28 -3.01 3.29 -4.62
C GLY A 28 -4.33 2.59 -4.43
N PRO A 29 -5.03 2.35 -5.52
CA PRO A 29 -6.33 1.68 -5.46
C PRO A 29 -6.17 0.18 -5.43
N TYR A 30 -7.07 -0.46 -4.71
CA TYR A 30 -7.12 -1.90 -4.61
C TYR A 30 -8.55 -2.35 -4.85
N GLN A 31 -8.71 -3.56 -5.31
CA GLN A 31 -10.01 -4.18 -5.44
C GLN A 31 -10.11 -5.33 -4.50
N CYS A 32 -11.22 -5.43 -3.80
CA CYS A 32 -11.44 -6.57 -2.92
C CYS A 32 -11.85 -7.75 -3.77
N ILE A 33 -11.13 -8.85 -3.63
CA ILE A 33 -11.44 -10.03 -4.42
C ILE A 33 -11.95 -11.17 -3.56
N GLN A 34 -11.86 -11.05 -2.25
CA GLN A 34 -12.35 -12.10 -1.37
C GLN A 34 -12.64 -11.51 -0.01
N GLY A 35 -13.70 -11.96 0.63
CA GLY A 35 -14.04 -11.49 1.97
C GLY A 35 -14.40 -10.03 2.02
N CYS A 36 -15.10 -9.55 1.04
CA CYS A 36 -15.34 -8.12 0.88
C CYS A 36 -16.43 -7.63 1.83
N VAL A 37 -16.30 -6.38 2.20
CA VAL A 37 -17.26 -5.75 3.08
C VAL A 37 -18.58 -5.51 2.37
N THR A 38 -18.51 -5.14 1.10
CA THR A 38 -19.72 -4.91 0.33
C THR A 38 -20.00 -6.12 -0.52
N VAL A 39 -21.24 -6.22 -0.94
CA VAL A 39 -21.62 -7.33 -1.79
C VAL A 39 -21.36 -7.06 -3.25
N ARG A 40 -20.95 -5.86 -3.59
CA ARG A 40 -20.71 -5.54 -4.99
C ARG A 40 -19.26 -5.78 -5.31
N PRO A 41 -18.97 -6.77 -6.10
CA PRO A 41 -17.59 -7.06 -6.45
C PRO A 41 -17.01 -5.94 -7.29
N GLY A 42 -15.75 -5.72 -7.14
CA GLY A 42 -15.07 -4.73 -7.96
C GLY A 42 -15.05 -3.33 -7.41
N ASP A 43 -15.70 -3.09 -6.27
CA ASP A 43 -15.59 -1.78 -5.65
C ASP A 43 -14.16 -1.57 -5.21
N PHE A 44 -13.74 -0.33 -5.20
CA PHE A 44 -12.37 -0.01 -4.91
C PHE A 44 -12.14 0.35 -3.46
N ALA A 45 -11.03 -0.11 -2.94
CA ALA A 45 -10.48 0.35 -1.69
C ALA A 45 -9.28 1.21 -2.03
N PHE A 46 -8.78 1.95 -1.09
CA PHE A 46 -7.65 2.83 -1.34
C PHE A 46 -6.72 2.87 -0.14
N VAL A 47 -5.44 2.85 -0.39
CA VAL A 47 -4.44 2.94 0.65
C VAL A 47 -3.58 4.16 0.38
N THR A 48 -3.33 4.93 1.42
CA THR A 48 -2.38 6.03 1.36
C THR A 48 -1.29 5.73 2.36
N GLN A 49 -0.06 5.78 1.94
CA GLN A 49 1.06 5.48 2.81
C GLN A 49 1.95 6.68 2.99
N ASN A 50 2.32 6.93 4.24
CA ASN A 50 3.23 8.00 4.57
C ASN A 50 4.25 7.40 5.54
N GLY A 51 5.39 6.98 5.02
CA GLY A 51 6.37 6.29 5.83
C GLY A 51 5.84 4.96 6.31
N TRP A 52 5.74 4.81 7.60
CA TRP A 52 5.22 3.57 8.18
C TRP A 52 3.73 3.64 8.49
N GLU A 53 3.14 4.81 8.31
CA GLU A 53 1.72 4.97 8.58
C GLU A 53 0.89 4.78 7.35
N LEU A 54 -0.26 4.16 7.51
CA LEU A 54 -1.17 3.92 6.41
C LEU A 54 -2.55 4.43 6.77
N ASN A 55 -3.25 4.93 5.78
CA ASN A 55 -4.66 5.20 5.89
C ASN A 55 -5.33 4.29 4.89
N MET A 56 -6.16 3.40 5.37
CA MET A 56 -6.79 2.40 4.51
C MET A 56 -8.29 2.67 4.48
N VAL A 57 -8.81 2.85 3.29
CA VAL A 57 -10.24 3.09 3.11
C VAL A 57 -10.78 1.87 2.38
N ASN A 58 -11.72 1.17 2.99
CA ASN A 58 -12.23 -0.03 2.37
C ASN A 58 -13.24 0.31 1.29
N GLU A 59 -13.76 -0.68 0.63
CA GLU A 59 -14.66 -0.46 -0.48
C GLU A 59 -16.00 0.12 -0.04
N ALA A 60 -16.29 0.08 1.24
CA ALA A 60 -17.50 0.71 1.77
C ALA A 60 -17.23 2.15 2.20
N GLY A 61 -16.02 2.65 2.00
CA GLY A 61 -15.69 4.02 2.34
C GLY A 61 -15.28 4.22 3.80
N GLN A 62 -15.08 3.15 4.53
CA GLN A 62 -14.70 3.26 5.93
C GLN A 62 -13.19 3.35 6.03
N ALA A 63 -12.70 4.34 6.75
CA ALA A 63 -11.27 4.57 6.88
C ALA A 63 -10.74 3.98 8.17
N SER A 64 -9.56 3.43 8.10
CA SER A 64 -8.87 2.90 9.26
C SER A 64 -7.41 3.26 9.17
N ARG A 65 -6.84 3.65 10.29
CA ARG A 65 -5.43 3.92 10.34
C ARG A 65 -4.69 2.63 10.60
N ALA A 66 -3.58 2.46 9.97
CA ALA A 66 -2.80 1.26 10.09
C ALA A 66 -1.32 1.60 10.04
N TRP A 67 -0.48 0.65 10.31
CA TRP A 67 0.97 0.82 10.29
C TRP A 67 1.61 -0.37 9.64
N VAL A 68 2.73 -0.12 8.98
CA VAL A 68 3.59 -1.21 8.57
C VAL A 68 4.40 -1.57 9.82
N ASP A 69 4.06 -2.69 10.42
CA ASP A 69 4.68 -3.13 11.66
C ASP A 69 6.12 -3.50 11.42
N TYR A 70 6.34 -4.23 10.37
CA TYR A 70 7.67 -4.51 9.85
C TYR A 70 7.46 -4.90 8.39
N PRO A 71 8.52 -4.95 7.61
CA PRO A 71 8.34 -5.17 6.18
C PRO A 71 7.48 -6.41 5.89
N GLY A 72 6.46 -6.23 5.11
CA GLY A 72 5.55 -7.30 4.76
C GLY A 72 4.34 -7.43 5.66
N ARG A 73 4.29 -6.68 6.76
CA ARG A 73 3.22 -6.86 7.73
C ARG A 73 2.57 -5.54 8.09
N ILE A 74 1.25 -5.53 8.09
CA ILE A 74 0.46 -4.36 8.44
C ILE A 74 -0.33 -4.67 9.70
N TRP A 75 -0.48 -3.66 10.55
CA TRP A 75 -1.31 -3.77 11.74
C TRP A 75 -2.38 -2.68 11.71
N ILE A 76 -3.65 -3.10 11.81
CA ILE A 76 -4.78 -2.19 11.84
C ILE A 76 -5.34 -2.23 13.25
N ALA A 77 -4.95 -1.27 14.07
CA ALA A 77 -5.25 -1.32 15.48
C ALA A 77 -6.73 -1.25 15.78
N ARG A 78 -7.44 -0.40 15.05
CA ARG A 78 -8.83 -0.23 15.32
C ARG A 78 -9.63 -1.51 15.11
N ALA A 79 -9.26 -2.27 14.12
CA ALA A 79 -9.92 -3.53 13.83
C ALA A 79 -9.27 -4.69 14.54
N ASN A 80 -8.19 -4.46 15.26
CA ASN A 80 -7.42 -5.50 15.89
C ASN A 80 -7.10 -6.59 14.87
N LEU A 81 -6.60 -6.18 13.74
CA LEU A 81 -6.46 -7.06 12.58
C LEU A 81 -5.10 -6.86 11.94
N GLY A 82 -4.47 -7.93 11.58
CA GLY A 82 -3.22 -7.87 10.86
C GLY A 82 -3.43 -8.21 9.41
N ALA A 83 -2.42 -7.89 8.61
CA ALA A 83 -2.42 -8.24 7.20
C ALA A 83 -0.99 -8.42 6.74
N ILE A 84 -0.83 -9.14 5.66
CA ILE A 84 0.48 -9.24 5.03
C ILE A 84 0.33 -8.73 3.61
N TYR A 85 1.42 -8.24 3.06
CA TYR A 85 1.38 -7.78 1.68
C TYR A 85 2.52 -8.41 0.90
N SER A 86 2.30 -8.58 -0.38
CA SER A 86 3.30 -9.20 -1.24
C SER A 86 4.49 -8.26 -1.45
N PRO A 87 5.65 -8.79 -1.77
CA PRO A 87 6.84 -7.94 -1.94
C PRO A 87 6.68 -6.87 -2.99
N ASP A 88 5.82 -7.08 -3.96
CA ASP A 88 5.59 -6.09 -5.00
C ASP A 88 4.43 -5.16 -4.66
N GLY A 89 3.80 -5.35 -3.50
CA GLY A 89 2.69 -4.49 -3.09
C GLY A 89 1.41 -4.73 -3.84
N MET A 90 1.30 -5.79 -4.58
CA MET A 90 0.14 -6.03 -5.43
C MET A 90 -1.00 -6.68 -4.68
N VAL A 91 -0.72 -7.37 -3.59
CA VAL A 91 -1.75 -8.11 -2.87
C VAL A 91 -1.62 -7.81 -1.40
N ILE A 92 -2.75 -7.54 -0.76
CA ILE A 92 -2.83 -7.41 0.69
C ILE A 92 -3.80 -8.47 1.17
N GLN A 93 -3.34 -9.31 2.06
CA GLN A 93 -4.14 -10.40 2.57
C GLN A 93 -4.34 -10.21 4.06
N PHE A 94 -5.57 -10.03 4.46
CA PHE A 94 -5.89 -9.75 5.85
C PHE A 94 -6.07 -11.06 6.61
N ASP A 95 -5.81 -11.04 7.89
CA ASP A 95 -5.89 -12.24 8.71
C ASP A 95 -7.29 -12.81 8.78
N ASN A 96 -8.30 -12.01 8.49
CA ASN A 96 -9.68 -12.47 8.52
C ASN A 96 -10.13 -13.07 7.20
N GLY A 97 -9.23 -13.24 6.26
CA GLY A 97 -9.56 -13.84 4.97
C GLY A 97 -9.87 -12.87 3.86
N THR A 98 -9.91 -11.59 4.16
CA THR A 98 -10.13 -10.59 3.11
C THR A 98 -8.86 -10.46 2.27
N ILE A 99 -9.02 -10.36 0.98
CA ILE A 99 -7.89 -10.20 0.07
C ILE A 99 -8.17 -9.01 -0.84
N TRP A 100 -7.22 -8.12 -0.90
CA TRP A 100 -7.25 -6.97 -1.81
C TRP A 100 -6.14 -7.14 -2.83
N LYS A 101 -6.44 -6.85 -4.06
CA LYS A 101 -5.46 -6.88 -5.11
C LYS A 101 -5.35 -5.50 -5.70
N ARG A 102 -4.12 -5.05 -5.96
CA ARG A 102 -3.93 -3.72 -6.50
C ARG A 102 -4.66 -3.61 -7.83
N ALA A 103 -5.48 -2.61 -7.95
CA ALA A 103 -6.20 -2.37 -9.18
C ALA A 103 -5.26 -1.77 -10.20
N PRO A 104 -5.50 -1.98 -11.45
CA PRO A 104 -4.73 -1.28 -12.47
C PRO A 104 -4.92 0.21 -12.23
N GLU A 105 -3.96 0.97 -12.65
CA GLU A 105 -4.05 2.39 -12.49
C GLU A 105 -5.37 2.82 -13.06
N LEU A 106 -6.13 3.58 -12.30
CA LEU A 106 -7.43 4.01 -12.77
C LEU A 106 -7.25 4.89 -13.99
N PRO A 107 -8.08 4.70 -14.97
CA PRO A 107 -7.98 5.58 -16.14
C PRO A 107 -8.27 7.00 -15.71
N PRO A 108 -7.69 7.97 -16.35
CA PRO A 108 -8.01 9.35 -16.03
C PRO A 108 -9.48 9.57 -16.20
N ALA A 109 -10.04 10.42 -15.36
CA ALA A 109 -11.46 10.71 -15.46
C ALA A 109 -11.76 11.19 -16.87
N PRO A 110 -12.89 10.77 -17.43
CA PRO A 110 -13.21 11.25 -18.76
C PRO A 110 -13.39 12.76 -18.72
N PRO A 111 -13.12 13.44 -19.79
CA PRO A 111 -13.31 14.87 -19.79
C PRO A 111 -14.76 15.17 -19.52
N PRO A 112 -15.02 16.29 -18.91
CA PRO A 112 -16.40 16.63 -18.63
C PRO A 112 -17.19 16.61 -19.91
N ARG A 113 -18.40 16.07 -19.84
CA ARG A 113 -19.18 16.01 -20.96
C ARG A 113 -19.53 17.35 -21.35
N ARG A 114 -19.35 17.70 -22.55
CA ARG A 114 -19.68 18.98 -22.94
C ARG A 114 -21.09 19.08 -22.91
N ARG A 115 -21.62 20.06 -22.40
CA ARG A 115 -22.95 20.21 -22.39
C ARG A 115 -23.30 20.53 -23.68
N ARG A 116 -24.07 20.13 -24.31
CA ARG A 116 -24.40 20.37 -25.52
C ARG A 116 -25.34 21.24 -25.45
N ARG A 117 -25.52 21.98 -25.80
CA ARG A 117 -26.36 22.88 -25.67
C ARG A 117 -26.84 23.18 -26.43
#